data_8217de0e0ab1080048cd0ea26e309441
#
_entry.id   8217de0e0ab1080048cd0ea26e309441
#
_cell.length_a   1.000
_cell.length_b   1.000
_cell.length_c   1.000
_cell.angle_alpha   90.00
_cell.angle_beta   90.00
_cell.angle_gamma   90.00
#
_symmetry.space_group_name_H-M   'P 1'
#
loop_
_entity.id
_entity.type
_entity.pdbx_description
1 polymer ?
#
loop_
_entity_poly.entity_id
_entity_poly.type
_entity_poly.pdbx_seq_one_letter_code
_entity_poly.pdbx_strand_id
1 'polypeptide(L)'
;MEKRGLSICMVLLVLLFVGLAYGQEWKPAKPIRIIVPWGAGGSTDQAVRSIVGDLEDALGQKVVVVNQPGGGGAIGTKSVLEAPCDGYTWASGAIKDLGTYIITGTLNTKVQDWHIYLNSANATLVSVHPQAPVKDFSEFLDLMKKDPKKVSVAIAGVPSAGHSAIEAIKRANGGDYKLVSYDGXPPWRARPWRRLSF
;
A
#
# COMPACT_ATOMS: atom_id res chain seq x y z
N MET A 1 -56.61 -35.25 -6.34
CA MET A 1 -56.51 -33.85 -5.84
C MET A 1 -55.34 -33.66 -4.89
N GLU A 2 -54.98 -34.63 -4.07
CA GLU A 2 -53.90 -34.59 -3.08
C GLU A 2 -52.49 -34.27 -3.68
N LYS A 3 -52.12 -34.90 -4.78
CA LYS A 3 -50.76 -34.73 -5.37
C LYS A 3 -50.49 -33.32 -5.86
N ARG A 4 -51.53 -32.62 -6.33
CA ARG A 4 -51.38 -31.20 -6.80
C ARG A 4 -51.16 -30.25 -5.63
N GLY A 5 -51.82 -30.49 -4.49
CA GLY A 5 -51.63 -29.69 -3.29
C GLY A 5 -50.20 -29.81 -2.74
N LEU A 6 -49.66 -31.04 -2.70
CA LEU A 6 -48.31 -31.32 -2.22
C LEU A 6 -47.24 -30.62 -3.12
N SER A 7 -47.44 -30.63 -4.46
CA SER A 7 -46.53 -29.96 -5.38
C SER A 7 -46.53 -28.44 -5.19
N ILE A 8 -47.70 -27.84 -4.99
CA ILE A 8 -47.81 -26.39 -4.77
C ILE A 8 -47.12 -26.00 -3.47
N CYS A 9 -47.34 -26.77 -2.38
CA CYS A 9 -46.67 -26.55 -1.08
C CYS A 9 -45.14 -26.64 -1.21
N MET A 10 -44.65 -27.60 -1.98
CA MET A 10 -43.20 -27.78 -2.17
C MET A 10 -42.59 -26.60 -2.96
N VAL A 11 -43.27 -26.10 -3.99
CA VAL A 11 -42.86 -24.94 -4.76
C VAL A 11 -42.84 -23.68 -3.88
N LEU A 12 -43.89 -23.50 -3.06
CA LEU A 12 -43.95 -22.36 -2.14
C LEU A 12 -42.83 -22.41 -1.09
N LEU A 13 -42.53 -23.61 -0.59
CA LEU A 13 -41.42 -23.80 0.37
C LEU A 13 -40.07 -23.47 -0.26
N VAL A 14 -39.86 -23.90 -1.50
CA VAL A 14 -38.62 -23.60 -2.24
C VAL A 14 -38.49 -22.09 -2.48
N LEU A 15 -39.60 -21.44 -2.88
CA LEU A 15 -39.62 -19.98 -3.09
C LEU A 15 -39.34 -19.22 -1.80
N LEU A 16 -39.84 -19.72 -0.67
CA LEU A 16 -39.59 -19.13 0.65
C LEU A 16 -38.10 -19.26 1.02
N PHE A 17 -37.50 -20.42 0.76
CA PHE A 17 -36.07 -20.64 1.01
C PHE A 17 -35.14 -19.79 0.09
N VAL A 18 -35.53 -19.62 -1.17
CA VAL A 18 -34.80 -18.79 -2.11
C VAL A 18 -34.83 -17.32 -1.66
N GLY A 19 -35.96 -16.85 -1.11
CA GLY A 19 -36.10 -15.50 -0.58
C GLY A 19 -35.18 -15.21 0.62
N LEU A 20 -34.86 -16.24 1.41
CA LEU A 20 -33.97 -16.12 2.57
C LEU A 20 -32.46 -16.18 2.20
N ALA A 21 -32.16 -16.58 0.95
CA ALA A 21 -30.78 -16.72 0.48
C ALA A 21 -30.18 -15.43 -0.06
N TYR A 22 -30.92 -14.32 -0.10
CA TYR A 22 -30.35 -13.01 -0.34
C TYR A 22 -29.45 -12.68 0.85
N GLY A 23 -28.16 -12.83 0.66
CA GLY A 23 -27.17 -12.60 1.70
C GLY A 23 -27.38 -11.23 2.34
N GLN A 24 -27.40 -11.21 3.64
CA GLN A 24 -27.52 -9.97 4.39
C GLN A 24 -26.33 -9.07 4.02
N GLU A 25 -26.60 -7.89 3.49
CA GLU A 25 -25.58 -6.90 3.17
C GLU A 25 -24.72 -6.65 4.41
N TRP A 26 -23.40 -6.88 4.28
CA TRP A 26 -22.49 -6.66 5.40
C TRP A 26 -22.50 -5.18 5.77
N LYS A 27 -22.84 -4.88 7.01
CA LYS A 27 -22.82 -3.52 7.55
C LYS A 27 -21.96 -3.52 8.81
N PRO A 28 -20.94 -2.67 8.86
CA PRO A 28 -20.06 -2.68 10.02
C PRO A 28 -20.79 -2.16 11.26
N ALA A 29 -20.66 -2.90 12.38
CA ALA A 29 -21.26 -2.57 13.68
C ALA A 29 -20.25 -1.95 14.66
N LYS A 30 -18.97 -1.88 14.27
CA LYS A 30 -17.88 -1.33 15.10
C LYS A 30 -16.85 -0.63 14.19
N PRO A 31 -15.98 0.21 14.73
CA PRO A 31 -14.97 0.91 13.92
C PRO A 31 -14.07 -0.03 13.13
N ILE A 32 -13.72 0.39 11.92
CA ILE A 32 -12.81 -0.33 11.03
C ILE A 32 -11.40 0.22 11.21
N ARG A 33 -10.41 -0.65 11.27
CA ARG A 33 -9.00 -0.27 11.38
C ARG A 33 -8.31 -0.45 10.03
N ILE A 34 -7.65 0.61 9.55
CA ILE A 34 -6.80 0.52 8.36
C ILE A 34 -5.33 0.60 8.81
N ILE A 35 -4.61 -0.49 8.65
CA ILE A 35 -3.18 -0.56 8.97
C ILE A 35 -2.41 -0.02 7.77
N VAL A 36 -1.65 1.05 8.00
CA VAL A 36 -0.71 1.62 7.03
C VAL A 36 0.68 1.11 7.42
N PRO A 37 1.31 0.24 6.62
CA PRO A 37 2.60 -0.37 6.97
C PRO A 37 3.80 0.56 6.74
N TRP A 38 3.58 1.87 6.79
CA TRP A 38 4.59 2.90 6.58
C TRP A 38 4.43 4.01 7.61
N GLY A 39 5.46 4.84 7.73
CA GLY A 39 5.45 5.96 8.66
C GLY A 39 4.34 6.98 8.37
N ALA A 40 3.83 7.61 9.42
CA ALA A 40 2.81 8.65 9.32
C ALA A 40 3.32 9.82 8.48
N GLY A 41 2.44 10.42 7.68
CA GLY A 41 2.77 11.52 6.77
C GLY A 41 3.38 11.08 5.44
N GLY A 42 3.65 9.78 5.27
CA GLY A 42 4.10 9.23 3.98
C GLY A 42 2.96 9.19 2.95
N SER A 43 3.30 8.93 1.69
CA SER A 43 2.31 8.95 0.59
C SER A 43 1.15 7.98 0.82
N THR A 44 1.43 6.78 1.32
CA THR A 44 0.39 5.78 1.62
C THR A 44 -0.54 6.28 2.73
N ASP A 45 0.03 6.86 3.79
CA ASP A 45 -0.74 7.41 4.90
C ASP A 45 -1.65 8.56 4.44
N GLN A 46 -1.09 9.48 3.63
CA GLN A 46 -1.86 10.59 3.08
C GLN A 46 -2.99 10.11 2.17
N ALA A 47 -2.70 9.13 1.29
CA ALA A 47 -3.70 8.56 0.37
C ALA A 47 -4.87 7.91 1.14
N VAL A 48 -4.58 7.20 2.23
CA VAL A 48 -5.64 6.63 3.07
C VAL A 48 -6.45 7.73 3.75
N ARG A 49 -5.75 8.67 4.39
CA ARG A 49 -6.45 9.73 5.15
C ARG A 49 -7.31 10.63 4.26
N SER A 50 -6.98 10.75 2.96
CA SER A 50 -7.78 11.56 2.03
C SER A 50 -9.15 10.93 1.73
N ILE A 51 -9.32 9.62 1.93
CA ILE A 51 -10.59 8.93 1.67
C ILE A 51 -11.34 8.51 2.95
N VAL A 52 -10.76 8.72 4.12
CA VAL A 52 -11.35 8.26 5.40
C VAL A 52 -12.75 8.85 5.61
N GLY A 53 -12.91 10.16 5.36
CA GLY A 53 -14.21 10.83 5.52
C GLY A 53 -15.28 10.19 4.66
N ASP A 54 -15.01 10.00 3.38
CA ASP A 54 -15.94 9.38 2.44
C ASP A 54 -16.26 7.93 2.84
N LEU A 55 -15.25 7.20 3.35
CA LEU A 55 -15.44 5.84 3.84
C LEU A 55 -16.34 5.80 5.08
N GLU A 56 -16.14 6.72 6.03
CA GLU A 56 -16.98 6.82 7.23
C GLU A 56 -18.44 7.12 6.84
N ASP A 57 -18.64 8.05 5.91
CA ASP A 57 -19.98 8.41 5.43
C ASP A 57 -20.67 7.23 4.74
N ALA A 58 -19.92 6.52 3.87
CA ALA A 58 -20.47 5.38 3.13
C ALA A 58 -20.78 4.18 4.02
N LEU A 59 -19.96 3.93 5.03
CA LEU A 59 -20.05 2.75 5.90
C LEU A 59 -20.87 2.98 7.16
N GLY A 60 -21.14 4.24 7.50
CA GLY A 60 -21.83 4.61 8.73
C GLY A 60 -21.04 4.27 10.00
N GLN A 61 -19.71 4.12 9.88
CA GLN A 61 -18.84 3.73 10.99
C GLN A 61 -17.50 4.47 10.95
N LYS A 62 -16.88 4.62 12.11
CA LYS A 62 -15.55 5.26 12.20
C LYS A 62 -14.48 4.41 11.56
N VAL A 63 -13.52 5.08 10.91
CA VAL A 63 -12.35 4.45 10.29
C VAL A 63 -11.08 4.97 10.98
N VAL A 64 -10.36 4.07 11.62
CA VAL A 64 -9.15 4.39 12.41
C VAL A 64 -7.90 4.00 11.63
N VAL A 65 -7.10 4.98 11.25
CA VAL A 65 -5.83 4.76 10.53
C VAL A 65 -4.70 4.55 11.55
N VAL A 66 -4.02 3.41 11.45
CA VAL A 66 -2.94 3.01 12.36
C VAL A 66 -1.67 2.79 11.55
N ASN A 67 -0.62 3.55 11.83
CA ASN A 67 0.68 3.37 11.18
C ASN A 67 1.50 2.30 11.92
N GLN A 68 1.95 1.27 11.19
CA GLN A 68 2.79 0.19 11.71
C GLN A 68 3.99 -0.03 10.77
N PRO A 69 4.99 0.87 10.79
CA PRO A 69 6.15 0.75 9.92
C PRO A 69 7.10 -0.35 10.37
N GLY A 70 8.01 -0.74 9.46
CA GLY A 70 9.09 -1.67 9.74
C GLY A 70 9.15 -2.84 8.76
N GLY A 71 10.35 -3.35 8.53
CA GLY A 71 10.59 -4.46 7.61
C GLY A 71 10.18 -4.18 6.17
N GLY A 72 10.28 -2.92 5.72
CA GLY A 72 9.82 -2.56 4.37
C GLY A 72 8.31 -2.71 4.21
N GLY A 73 7.54 -2.56 5.30
CA GLY A 73 6.09 -2.72 5.32
C GLY A 73 5.62 -4.10 5.74
N ALA A 74 6.53 -5.06 5.88
CA ALA A 74 6.16 -6.45 6.19
C ALA A 74 5.51 -6.59 7.58
N ILE A 75 5.93 -5.77 8.55
CA ILE A 75 5.38 -5.85 9.93
C ILE A 75 3.89 -5.50 9.95
N GLY A 76 3.53 -4.35 9.38
CA GLY A 76 2.13 -3.92 9.33
C GLY A 76 1.27 -4.84 8.47
N THR A 77 1.80 -5.30 7.33
CA THR A 77 1.09 -6.22 6.45
C THR A 77 0.83 -7.57 7.15
N LYS A 78 1.83 -8.07 7.87
CA LYS A 78 1.71 -9.31 8.65
C LYS A 78 0.61 -9.20 9.72
N SER A 79 0.54 -8.06 10.42
CA SER A 79 -0.47 -7.88 11.47
C SER A 79 -1.91 -7.96 10.92
N VAL A 80 -2.12 -7.59 9.64
CA VAL A 80 -3.43 -7.73 9.00
C VAL A 80 -3.69 -9.19 8.60
N LEU A 81 -2.67 -9.89 8.09
CA LEU A 81 -2.80 -11.32 7.78
C LEU A 81 -3.17 -12.16 9.00
N GLU A 82 -2.69 -11.76 10.17
CA GLU A 82 -2.95 -12.47 11.43
C GLU A 82 -4.24 -11.99 12.13
N ALA A 83 -4.88 -10.93 11.62
CA ALA A 83 -6.12 -10.42 12.17
C ALA A 83 -7.30 -11.31 11.79
N PRO A 84 -8.40 -11.31 12.58
CA PRO A 84 -9.61 -12.04 12.19
C PRO A 84 -10.14 -11.57 10.82
N CYS A 85 -10.61 -12.54 10.01
CA CYS A 85 -11.21 -12.27 8.70
C CYS A 85 -12.67 -11.82 8.84
N ASP A 86 -12.91 -10.84 9.71
CA ASP A 86 -14.26 -10.35 10.06
C ASP A 86 -14.63 -9.03 9.32
N GLY A 87 -13.75 -8.54 8.45
CA GLY A 87 -13.99 -7.33 7.70
C GLY A 87 -13.60 -6.03 8.42
N TYR A 88 -13.03 -6.09 9.64
CA TYR A 88 -12.75 -4.89 10.45
C TYR A 88 -11.28 -4.47 10.49
N THR A 89 -10.38 -5.24 9.89
CA THR A 89 -8.97 -4.87 9.80
C THR A 89 -8.52 -4.95 8.34
N TRP A 90 -8.15 -3.81 7.78
CA TRP A 90 -7.74 -3.67 6.38
C TRP A 90 -6.27 -3.28 6.32
N ALA A 91 -5.57 -3.68 5.26
CA ALA A 91 -4.21 -3.20 4.97
C ALA A 91 -4.29 -2.13 3.88
N SER A 92 -3.48 -1.09 4.02
CA SER A 92 -3.25 -0.15 2.92
C SER A 92 -1.78 -0.21 2.50
N GLY A 93 -1.53 -0.47 1.23
CA GLY A 93 -0.17 -0.58 0.71
C GLY A 93 -0.17 -0.61 -0.81
N ALA A 94 1.01 -0.76 -1.38
CA ALA A 94 1.14 -0.91 -2.82
C ALA A 94 1.05 -2.41 -3.18
N ILE A 95 0.27 -2.72 -4.18
CA ILE A 95 0.07 -4.12 -4.63
C ILE A 95 1.40 -4.82 -4.97
N LYS A 96 2.39 -4.07 -5.48
CA LYS A 96 3.72 -4.62 -5.78
C LYS A 96 4.45 -5.13 -4.53
N ASP A 97 4.15 -4.58 -3.34
CA ASP A 97 4.82 -4.97 -2.11
C ASP A 97 4.53 -6.44 -1.77
N LEU A 98 3.32 -6.93 -2.10
CA LEU A 98 2.94 -8.32 -1.89
C LEU A 98 3.87 -9.28 -2.68
N GLY A 99 4.18 -8.94 -3.93
CA GLY A 99 5.15 -9.72 -4.72
C GLY A 99 6.57 -9.60 -4.19
N THR A 100 6.94 -8.42 -3.74
CA THR A 100 8.31 -8.18 -3.23
C THR A 100 8.57 -8.94 -1.93
N TYR A 101 7.60 -9.07 -1.05
CA TYR A 101 7.75 -9.79 0.22
C TYR A 101 8.18 -11.26 -0.01
N ILE A 102 7.61 -11.91 -1.02
CA ILE A 102 7.96 -13.29 -1.38
C ILE A 102 9.42 -13.35 -1.89
N ILE A 103 9.78 -12.42 -2.79
CA ILE A 103 11.11 -12.39 -3.40
C ILE A 103 12.19 -12.15 -2.34
N THR A 104 11.91 -11.28 -1.38
CA THR A 104 12.86 -10.94 -0.31
C THR A 104 12.80 -11.91 0.89
N GLY A 105 11.83 -12.80 0.91
CA GLY A 105 11.63 -13.71 2.05
C GLY A 105 11.14 -13.05 3.32
N THR A 106 10.67 -11.80 3.25
CA THR A 106 10.25 -11.04 4.45
C THR A 106 8.85 -11.42 4.92
N LEU A 107 7.97 -11.85 4.01
CA LEU A 107 6.62 -12.26 4.36
C LEU A 107 6.10 -13.23 3.29
N ASN A 108 5.56 -14.36 3.72
CA ASN A 108 5.01 -15.37 2.81
C ASN A 108 3.51 -15.09 2.58
N THR A 109 3.21 -14.22 1.62
CA THR A 109 1.84 -13.89 1.21
C THR A 109 1.81 -13.62 -0.29
N LYS A 110 0.74 -14.03 -0.95
CA LYS A 110 0.54 -13.84 -2.40
C LYS A 110 -0.60 -12.86 -2.64
N VAL A 111 -0.64 -12.29 -3.82
CA VAL A 111 -1.73 -11.37 -4.24
C VAL A 111 -3.09 -12.05 -4.08
N GLN A 112 -3.15 -13.35 -4.37
CA GLN A 112 -4.39 -14.14 -4.29
C GLN A 112 -4.93 -14.35 -2.85
N ASP A 113 -4.09 -14.09 -1.85
CA ASP A 113 -4.51 -14.21 -0.44
C ASP A 113 -5.33 -13.00 0.02
N TRP A 114 -5.49 -11.97 -0.83
CA TRP A 114 -6.08 -10.69 -0.49
C TRP A 114 -7.28 -10.33 -1.37
N HIS A 115 -8.28 -9.75 -0.78
CA HIS A 115 -9.32 -9.01 -1.52
C HIS A 115 -8.81 -7.58 -1.71
N ILE A 116 -8.52 -7.21 -2.95
CA ILE A 116 -7.81 -5.95 -3.26
C ILE A 116 -8.76 -4.94 -3.91
N TYR A 117 -8.78 -3.74 -3.36
CA TYR A 117 -9.50 -2.59 -3.89
C TYR A 117 -8.49 -1.49 -4.20
N LEU A 118 -8.49 -0.99 -5.44
CA LEU A 118 -7.57 0.07 -5.86
C LEU A 118 -8.18 1.44 -5.56
N ASN A 119 -7.58 2.19 -4.66
CA ASN A 119 -8.05 3.54 -4.33
C ASN A 119 -7.31 4.65 -5.11
N SER A 120 -6.07 4.42 -5.49
CA SER A 120 -5.27 5.43 -6.20
C SER A 120 -4.14 4.78 -6.99
N ALA A 121 -3.64 5.50 -7.97
CA ALA A 121 -2.44 5.14 -8.73
C ALA A 121 -1.43 6.27 -8.64
N ASN A 122 -0.20 5.95 -8.26
CA ASN A 122 0.86 6.95 -8.05
C ASN A 122 2.00 6.76 -9.04
N ALA A 123 2.44 7.85 -9.65
CA ALA A 123 3.64 7.87 -10.48
C ALA A 123 4.88 8.09 -9.59
N THR A 124 5.93 7.32 -9.84
CA THR A 124 7.22 7.54 -9.17
C THR A 124 7.96 8.67 -9.88
N LEU A 125 8.38 9.66 -9.12
CA LEU A 125 9.13 10.82 -9.61
C LEU A 125 10.57 10.78 -9.10
N VAL A 126 11.50 11.18 -9.94
CA VAL A 126 12.88 11.48 -9.54
C VAL A 126 12.96 12.99 -9.33
N SER A 127 13.29 13.41 -8.13
CA SER A 127 13.48 14.82 -7.82
C SER A 127 14.86 15.02 -7.20
N VAL A 128 15.46 16.18 -7.48
CA VAL A 128 16.77 16.54 -6.95
C VAL A 128 16.67 17.84 -6.15
N HIS A 129 17.58 18.00 -5.19
CA HIS A 129 17.65 19.24 -4.41
C HIS A 129 18.02 20.41 -5.35
N PRO A 130 17.45 21.61 -5.18
CA PRO A 130 17.77 22.75 -6.05
C PRO A 130 19.26 23.12 -6.13
N GLN A 131 20.04 22.77 -5.11
CA GLN A 131 21.49 23.01 -5.09
C GLN A 131 22.30 21.80 -5.60
N ALA A 132 21.64 20.77 -6.11
CA ALA A 132 22.34 19.61 -6.68
C ALA A 132 23.14 20.06 -7.92
N PRO A 133 24.33 19.48 -8.16
CA PRO A 133 25.17 19.89 -9.30
C PRO A 133 24.70 19.23 -10.60
N VAL A 134 23.38 19.18 -10.81
CA VAL A 134 22.77 18.65 -12.03
C VAL A 134 21.53 19.50 -12.37
N LYS A 135 21.36 19.82 -13.63
CA LYS A 135 20.27 20.67 -14.11
C LYS A 135 19.13 19.88 -14.74
N ASP A 136 19.44 18.68 -15.22
CA ASP A 136 18.48 17.84 -15.89
C ASP A 136 18.78 16.35 -15.65
N PHE A 137 17.92 15.51 -16.18
CA PHE A 137 18.03 14.06 -15.98
C PHE A 137 19.26 13.47 -16.68
N SER A 138 19.69 14.03 -17.80
CA SER A 138 20.90 13.56 -18.51
C SER A 138 22.16 13.80 -17.67
N GLU A 139 22.29 15.01 -17.10
CA GLU A 139 23.41 15.32 -16.21
C GLU A 139 23.42 14.44 -14.96
N PHE A 140 22.24 14.11 -14.44
CA PHE A 140 22.11 13.16 -13.32
C PHE A 140 22.64 11.78 -13.71
N LEU A 141 22.25 11.26 -14.88
CA LEU A 141 22.72 9.96 -15.38
C LEU A 141 24.24 9.95 -15.58
N ASP A 142 24.77 11.04 -16.11
CA ASP A 142 26.22 11.20 -16.30
C ASP A 142 26.96 11.20 -14.96
N LEU A 143 26.42 11.92 -13.97
CA LEU A 143 27.02 11.97 -12.64
C LEU A 143 27.03 10.57 -11.98
N MET A 144 25.97 9.79 -12.16
CA MET A 144 25.90 8.41 -11.68
C MET A 144 27.05 7.54 -12.25
N LYS A 145 27.46 7.80 -13.50
CA LYS A 145 28.56 7.07 -14.14
C LYS A 145 29.94 7.59 -13.71
N LYS A 146 30.10 8.92 -13.75
CA LYS A 146 31.41 9.56 -13.58
C LYS A 146 31.86 9.62 -12.12
N ASP A 147 30.93 9.90 -11.21
CA ASP A 147 31.24 10.03 -9.79
C ASP A 147 30.07 9.57 -8.92
N PRO A 148 29.85 8.26 -8.84
CA PRO A 148 28.72 7.70 -8.08
C PRO A 148 28.76 8.04 -6.58
N LYS A 149 29.94 8.34 -6.04
CA LYS A 149 30.07 8.72 -4.61
C LYS A 149 29.37 10.03 -4.30
N LYS A 150 29.20 10.90 -5.31
CA LYS A 150 28.48 12.17 -5.16
C LYS A 150 26.96 12.03 -5.32
N VAL A 151 26.47 10.84 -5.71
CA VAL A 151 25.03 10.63 -5.91
C VAL A 151 24.46 9.88 -4.70
N SER A 152 23.71 10.58 -3.86
CA SER A 152 22.97 9.97 -2.74
C SER A 152 21.48 9.96 -3.09
N VAL A 153 20.86 8.78 -3.06
CA VAL A 153 19.44 8.61 -3.40
C VAL A 153 18.66 8.19 -2.17
N ALA A 154 17.73 9.04 -1.77
CA ALA A 154 16.83 8.79 -0.65
C ALA A 154 15.61 7.99 -1.12
N ILE A 155 15.29 6.93 -0.43
CA ILE A 155 14.12 6.09 -0.72
C ILE A 155 13.30 5.85 0.55
N ALA A 156 12.04 5.47 0.37
CA ALA A 156 11.11 5.18 1.46
C ALA A 156 11.20 3.71 1.92
N GLY A 157 12.42 3.17 1.95
CA GLY A 157 12.65 1.77 2.35
C GLY A 157 12.92 0.84 1.17
N VAL A 158 13.62 -0.23 1.46
CA VAL A 158 13.79 -1.36 0.54
C VAL A 158 12.72 -2.38 0.92
N PRO A 159 11.82 -2.75 0.05
CA PRO A 159 11.72 -2.56 -1.40
C PRO A 159 10.59 -1.59 -1.81
N SER A 160 10.85 -0.32 -1.82
CA SER A 160 9.86 0.67 -2.25
C SER A 160 9.83 0.84 -3.77
N ALA A 161 8.80 1.51 -4.30
CA ALA A 161 8.73 1.88 -5.72
C ALA A 161 9.92 2.75 -6.13
N GLY A 162 10.35 3.67 -5.24
CA GLY A 162 11.53 4.48 -5.48
C GLY A 162 12.81 3.65 -5.60
N HIS A 163 12.94 2.61 -4.76
CA HIS A 163 14.08 1.69 -4.86
C HIS A 163 14.07 0.95 -6.20
N SER A 164 12.93 0.38 -6.57
CA SER A 164 12.80 -0.34 -7.85
C SER A 164 13.11 0.57 -9.04
N ALA A 165 12.65 1.83 -9.00
CA ALA A 165 12.87 2.79 -10.07
C ALA A 165 14.37 3.13 -10.21
N ILE A 166 15.06 3.44 -9.11
CA ILE A 166 16.48 3.81 -9.19
C ILE A 166 17.35 2.60 -9.58
N GLU A 167 16.99 1.40 -9.16
CA GLU A 167 17.69 0.17 -9.60
C GLU A 167 17.50 -0.07 -11.10
N ALA A 168 16.31 0.18 -11.63
CA ALA A 168 16.06 0.10 -13.08
C ALA A 168 16.92 1.13 -13.84
N ILE A 169 16.99 2.35 -13.33
CA ILE A 169 17.83 3.41 -13.89
C ILE A 169 19.32 2.98 -13.87
N LYS A 170 19.79 2.48 -12.73
CA LYS A 170 21.17 1.99 -12.57
C LYS A 170 21.49 0.90 -13.62
N ARG A 171 20.60 -0.08 -13.77
CA ARG A 171 20.79 -1.18 -14.75
C ARG A 171 20.83 -0.66 -16.18
N ALA A 172 19.92 0.25 -16.51
CA ALA A 172 19.84 0.81 -17.87
C ALA A 172 21.03 1.74 -18.21
N ASN A 173 21.48 2.49 -17.23
CA ASN A 173 22.52 3.51 -17.39
C ASN A 173 23.96 2.99 -17.20
N GLY A 174 24.13 1.95 -16.38
CA GLY A 174 25.47 1.44 -16.00
C GLY A 174 26.17 2.29 -14.95
N GLY A 175 25.46 3.20 -14.28
CA GLY A 175 26.01 4.02 -13.20
C GLY A 175 25.81 3.40 -11.82
N ASP A 176 26.15 4.14 -10.77
CA ASP A 176 25.94 3.69 -9.39
C ASP A 176 25.58 4.89 -8.49
N TYR A 177 25.25 4.62 -7.23
CA TYR A 177 24.80 5.64 -6.27
C TYR A 177 24.90 5.12 -4.83
N LYS A 178 24.87 6.02 -3.87
CA LYS A 178 24.78 5.69 -2.44
C LYS A 178 23.31 5.67 -2.02
N LEU A 179 22.84 4.53 -1.54
CA LEU A 179 21.45 4.37 -1.08
C LEU A 179 21.28 4.91 0.34
N VAL A 180 20.24 5.72 0.56
CA VAL A 180 19.81 6.20 1.89
C VAL A 180 18.36 5.79 2.09
N SER A 181 18.14 4.84 2.97
CA SER A 181 16.81 4.26 3.21
C SER A 181 16.13 4.88 4.44
N TYR A 182 14.85 5.21 4.31
CA TYR A 182 13.98 5.71 5.37
C TYR A 182 12.78 4.79 5.54
N ASP A 183 12.13 4.81 6.69
CA ASP A 183 10.86 4.10 6.91
C ASP A 183 9.65 4.97 6.50
N GLY A 184 9.53 5.19 5.22
CA GLY A 184 8.57 6.15 4.63
C GLY A 184 9.22 7.50 4.36
N UNK A 185 8.74 8.36 3.65
CA UNK A 185 9.19 9.28 3.35
C UNK A 185 9.19 10.02 4.27
N PRO A 186 10.13 10.45 4.70
CA PRO A 186 10.11 11.42 5.77
C PRO A 186 9.25 12.60 5.35
N PRO A 187 8.47 13.16 6.26
CA PRO A 187 7.79 14.41 5.94
C PRO A 187 8.89 15.42 5.64
N TRP A 188 9.03 15.78 4.37
CA TRP A 188 10.04 16.74 3.94
C TRP A 188 9.84 18.14 4.52
N ARG A 189 8.77 18.33 5.27
CA ARG A 189 8.53 19.52 6.10
C ARG A 189 9.15 19.46 7.50
N ALA A 190 9.61 18.28 7.94
CA ALA A 190 9.97 18.11 9.36
C ALA A 190 11.44 18.48 9.71
N ARG A 191 12.31 18.56 8.72
CA ARG A 191 13.69 19.04 8.94
C ARG A 191 14.20 19.74 7.68
N PRO A 192 14.79 20.93 7.79
CA PRO A 192 15.57 21.46 6.68
C PRO A 192 16.64 20.42 6.34
N TRP A 193 16.79 20.12 5.07
CA TRP A 193 17.83 19.23 4.57
C TRP A 193 19.17 19.66 5.19
N ARG A 194 19.60 18.96 6.23
CA ARG A 194 20.95 19.21 6.74
C ARG A 194 21.90 18.91 5.59
N ARG A 195 22.80 19.84 5.34
CA ARG A 195 23.88 19.63 4.39
C ARG A 195 24.52 18.29 4.70
N LEU A 196 24.30 17.30 3.84
CA LEU A 196 25.20 16.17 3.81
C LEU A 196 26.50 16.75 3.28
N SER A 197 27.45 16.98 4.18
CA SER A 197 28.79 17.39 3.76
C SER A 197 29.33 16.32 2.83
N PHE A 198 29.58 16.68 1.61
CA PHE A 198 30.25 15.87 0.61
C PHE A 198 31.73 15.76 0.96
#